data_cb05c493eb0fb5f3d0c80ddf92db6c63
#
_entry.id   cb05c493eb0fb5f3d0c80ddf92db6c63
#
_cell.length_a   1.000
_cell.length_b   1.000
_cell.length_c   1.000
_cell.angle_alpha   90.00
_cell.angle_beta   90.00
_cell.angle_gamma   90.00
#
_symmetry.space_group_name_H-M   'P 1'
#
loop_
_entity.id
_entity.type
_entity.pdbx_description
1 polymer ?
#
loop_
_entity_poly.entity_id
_entity_poly.type
_entity_poly.pdbx_seq_one_letter_code
_entity_poly.pdbx_strand_id
1 'polypeptide(L)' 'MSALAAWLRRWQPVAIHGAMLAGARPEAVAGALGNSLQVACDRWHEWAISQRDLIVGGRPGITAEEYDAVARRFANGRDH' A
#
# COMPACT_ATOMS: atom_id res chain seq x y z
N MET A 1 -19.39 -9.31 -12.70
CA MET A 1 -18.10 -9.07 -12.02
C MET A 1 -17.76 -10.24 -11.13
N SER A 2 -16.59 -10.76 -11.26
CA SER A 2 -16.21 -11.98 -10.58
C SER A 2 -15.75 -11.72 -9.14
N ALA A 3 -15.89 -12.75 -8.29
CA ALA A 3 -15.32 -12.74 -6.94
C ALA A 3 -13.80 -12.55 -6.97
N LEU A 4 -13.15 -12.96 -8.05
CA LEU A 4 -11.72 -12.79 -8.25
C LEU A 4 -11.32 -11.32 -8.28
N ALA A 5 -12.09 -10.47 -8.98
CA ALA A 5 -11.79 -9.03 -9.04
C ALA A 5 -11.89 -8.37 -7.66
N ALA A 6 -12.90 -8.76 -6.87
CA ALA A 6 -13.07 -8.25 -5.51
C ALA A 6 -11.92 -8.73 -4.61
N TRP A 7 -11.51 -9.98 -4.77
CA TRP A 7 -10.39 -10.56 -4.01
C TRP A 7 -9.08 -9.84 -4.32
N LEU A 8 -8.77 -9.60 -5.60
CA LEU A 8 -7.56 -8.90 -6.02
C LEU A 8 -7.53 -7.48 -5.47
N ARG A 9 -8.68 -6.79 -5.49
CA ARG A 9 -8.79 -5.44 -4.95
C ARG A 9 -8.48 -5.40 -3.47
N ARG A 10 -8.93 -6.41 -2.76
CA ARG A 10 -8.71 -6.54 -1.32
C ARG A 10 -7.23 -6.73 -0.98
N TRP A 11 -6.50 -7.46 -1.82
CA TRP A 11 -5.11 -7.80 -1.57
C TRP A 11 -4.10 -6.79 -2.14
N GLN A 12 -4.55 -5.90 -3.04
CA GLN A 12 -3.67 -4.90 -3.64
C GLN A 12 -2.91 -4.05 -2.61
N PRO A 13 -3.57 -3.48 -1.59
CA PRO A 13 -2.84 -2.65 -0.61
C PRO A 13 -1.78 -3.43 0.14
N VAL A 14 -2.05 -4.68 0.49
CA VAL A 14 -1.10 -5.55 1.18
C VAL A 14 0.12 -5.81 0.28
N ALA A 15 -0.12 -6.11 -1.00
CA ALA A 15 0.94 -6.34 -1.97
C ALA A 15 1.78 -5.07 -2.18
N ILE A 16 1.13 -3.91 -2.27
CA ILE A 16 1.81 -2.62 -2.40
C ILE A 16 2.74 -2.40 -1.20
N HIS A 17 2.20 -2.58 0.00
CA HIS A 17 2.96 -2.36 1.24
C HIS A 17 4.20 -3.27 1.30
N GLY A 18 4.01 -4.56 1.04
CA GLY A 18 5.10 -5.53 1.05
C GLY A 18 6.19 -5.21 0.02
N ALA A 19 5.77 -4.87 -1.21
CA ALA A 19 6.70 -4.52 -2.28
C ALA A 19 7.50 -3.26 -1.95
N MET A 20 6.82 -2.25 -1.39
CA MET A 20 7.47 -1.00 -1.02
C MET A 20 8.50 -1.20 0.09
N LEU A 21 8.17 -2.02 1.10
CA LEU A 21 9.11 -2.35 2.17
C LEU A 21 10.32 -3.15 1.64
N ALA A 22 10.11 -3.94 0.59
CA ALA A 22 11.19 -4.69 -0.05
C ALA A 22 12.07 -3.81 -0.95
N GLY A 23 11.71 -2.54 -1.13
CA GLY A 23 12.51 -1.61 -1.91
C GLY A 23 12.06 -1.38 -3.34
N ALA A 24 10.88 -1.88 -3.72
CA ALA A 24 10.36 -1.68 -5.06
C ALA A 24 10.07 -0.19 -5.33
N ARG A 25 10.18 0.20 -6.59
CA ARG A 25 9.88 1.57 -7.00
C ARG A 25 8.36 1.77 -7.08
N PRO A 26 7.84 2.90 -6.56
CA PRO A 26 6.39 3.12 -6.55
C PRO A 26 5.74 3.01 -7.93
N GLU A 27 6.34 3.58 -8.96
CA GLU A 27 5.81 3.53 -10.31
C GLU A 27 5.82 2.12 -10.89
N ALA A 28 6.80 1.30 -10.51
CA ALA A 28 6.84 -0.09 -10.96
C ALA A 28 5.72 -0.91 -10.31
N VAL A 29 5.47 -0.66 -9.03
CA VAL A 29 4.38 -1.33 -8.29
C VAL A 29 3.03 -0.94 -8.89
N ALA A 30 2.80 0.35 -9.11
CA ALA A 30 1.56 0.84 -9.71
C ALA A 30 1.34 0.25 -11.09
N GLY A 31 2.39 0.25 -11.93
CA GLY A 31 2.33 -0.31 -13.28
C GLY A 31 2.00 -1.80 -13.29
N ALA A 32 2.60 -2.56 -12.37
CA ALA A 32 2.34 -4.00 -12.27
C ALA A 32 0.89 -4.31 -11.90
N LEU A 33 0.23 -3.39 -11.18
CA LEU A 33 -1.18 -3.54 -10.79
C LEU A 33 -2.15 -2.91 -11.77
N GLY A 34 -1.63 -2.29 -12.84
CA GLY A 34 -2.46 -1.61 -13.82
C GLY A 34 -3.06 -0.30 -13.30
N ASN A 35 -2.47 0.30 -12.28
CA ASN A 35 -2.94 1.53 -11.65
C ASN A 35 -1.99 2.69 -11.97
N SER A 36 -2.53 3.92 -11.87
CA SER A 36 -1.67 5.09 -11.82
C SER A 36 -1.00 5.15 -10.44
N LEU A 37 0.09 5.91 -10.35
CA LEU A 37 0.78 6.08 -9.07
C LEU A 37 -0.14 6.68 -8.01
N GLN A 38 -0.98 7.65 -8.39
CA GLN A 38 -1.91 8.28 -7.46
C GLN A 38 -2.94 7.28 -6.92
N VAL A 39 -3.50 6.44 -7.79
CA VAL A 39 -4.48 5.44 -7.39
C VAL A 39 -3.84 4.41 -6.45
N ALA A 40 -2.63 3.95 -6.77
CA ALA A 40 -1.91 3.00 -5.92
C ALA A 40 -1.64 3.60 -4.53
N CYS A 41 -1.21 4.86 -4.50
CA CYS A 41 -0.95 5.59 -3.26
C CYS A 41 -2.21 5.72 -2.41
N ASP A 42 -3.32 6.12 -3.03
CA ASP A 42 -4.60 6.30 -2.33
C ASP A 42 -5.11 5.00 -1.73
N ARG A 43 -5.03 3.90 -2.49
CA ARG A 43 -5.46 2.58 -2.01
C ARG A 43 -4.62 2.10 -0.84
N TRP A 44 -3.30 2.26 -0.95
CA TRP A 44 -2.39 1.91 0.13
C TRP A 44 -2.67 2.77 1.37
N HIS A 45 -2.87 4.06 1.19
CA HIS A 45 -3.08 5.01 2.29
C HIS A 45 -4.33 4.66 3.10
N GLU A 46 -5.45 4.40 2.42
CA GLU A 46 -6.69 3.99 3.09
C GLU A 46 -6.50 2.72 3.91
N TRP A 47 -5.86 1.73 3.30
CA TRP A 47 -5.57 0.47 3.97
C TRP A 47 -4.65 0.68 5.17
N ALA A 48 -3.60 1.49 5.00
CA ALA A 48 -2.59 1.71 6.03
C ALA A 48 -3.20 2.39 7.26
N ILE A 49 -4.09 3.36 7.07
CA ILE A 49 -4.79 4.02 8.17
C ILE A 49 -5.64 3.00 8.93
N SER A 50 -6.37 2.16 8.22
CA SER A 50 -7.17 1.09 8.83
C SER A 50 -6.29 0.14 9.65
N GLN A 51 -5.13 -0.22 9.13
CA GLN A 51 -4.21 -1.13 9.81
C GLN A 51 -3.60 -0.50 11.07
N ARG A 52 -3.34 0.80 11.04
CA ARG A 52 -2.81 1.49 12.22
C ARG A 52 -3.84 1.54 13.35
N ASP A 53 -5.12 1.67 12.99
CA ASP A 53 -6.21 1.70 13.97
C ASP A 53 -6.61 0.30 14.44
N LEU A 54 -6.24 -0.73 13.68
CA LEU A 54 -6.55 -2.11 14.01
C LEU A 54 -5.51 -2.65 14.98
N ILE A 55 -5.95 -2.92 16.21
CA ILE A 55 -5.08 -3.49 17.23
C ILE A 55 -5.50 -4.93 17.48
N VAL A 56 -4.60 -5.86 17.20
CA VAL A 56 -4.82 -7.30 17.42
C VAL A 56 -3.74 -7.82 18.35
N GLY A 57 -4.15 -8.36 19.49
CA GLY A 57 -3.20 -8.87 20.46
C GLY A 57 -2.26 -7.81 21.02
N GLY A 58 -2.71 -6.55 21.11
CA GLY A 58 -1.91 -5.44 21.59
C GLY A 58 -0.94 -4.85 20.59
N ARG A 59 -1.02 -5.26 19.31
CA ARG A 59 -0.13 -4.77 18.25
C ARG A 59 -0.94 -4.17 17.11
N PRO A 60 -0.49 -3.03 16.56
CA PRO A 60 -1.11 -2.50 15.35
C PRO A 60 -0.83 -3.41 14.15
N GLY A 61 -1.69 -3.36 13.15
CA GLY A 61 -1.52 -4.13 11.92
C GLY A 61 -0.26 -3.76 11.16
N ILE A 62 0.14 -2.48 11.20
CA ILE A 62 1.43 -1.99 10.72
C ILE A 62 2.00 -1.02 11.76
N THR A 63 3.31 -0.87 11.77
CA THR A 63 3.97 0.08 12.68
C THR A 63 3.96 1.49 12.07
N ALA A 64 4.11 2.50 12.94
CA ALA A 64 4.27 3.88 12.48
C ALA A 64 5.52 4.02 11.59
N GLU A 65 6.58 3.29 11.90
CA GLU A 65 7.81 3.30 11.10
C GLU A 65 7.58 2.76 9.70
N GLU A 66 6.84 1.66 9.58
CA GLU A 66 6.48 1.09 8.28
C GLU A 66 5.63 2.06 7.47
N TYR A 67 4.63 2.66 8.11
CA TYR A 67 3.78 3.66 7.47
C TYR A 67 4.61 4.82 6.91
N ASP A 68 5.47 5.39 7.75
CA ASP A 68 6.30 6.54 7.36
C ASP A 68 7.26 6.18 6.23
N ALA A 69 7.85 4.99 6.28
CA ALA A 69 8.78 4.54 5.25
C ALA A 69 8.10 4.44 3.88
N VAL A 70 6.93 3.82 3.83
CA VAL A 70 6.20 3.66 2.57
C VAL A 70 5.63 4.99 2.08
N ALA A 71 5.08 5.80 2.98
CA ALA A 71 4.56 7.13 2.64
C ALA A 71 5.65 8.00 2.02
N ARG A 72 6.85 7.94 2.55
CA ARG A 72 8.00 8.69 2.05
C ARG A 72 8.38 8.26 0.63
N ARG A 73 8.35 6.96 0.37
CA ARG A 73 8.67 6.43 -0.95
C ARG A 73 7.66 6.90 -2.00
N PHE A 74 6.37 6.93 -1.66
CA PHE A 74 5.34 7.47 -2.54
C PHE A 74 5.55 8.96 -2.81
N ALA A 75 5.88 9.72 -1.76
CA ALA A 75 6.14 11.16 -1.90
C ALA A 75 7.34 11.41 -2.82
N ASN A 76 8.42 10.65 -2.67
CA ASN A 76 9.61 10.76 -3.51
C ASN A 76 9.31 10.39 -4.96
N GLY A 77 8.47 9.39 -5.18
CA GLY A 77 8.06 9.00 -6.53
C GLY A 77 7.23 10.07 -7.24
N ARG A 78 6.47 10.87 -6.48
CA ARG A 78 5.65 11.93 -7.06
C ARG A 78 6.44 13.19 -7.40
N ASP A 79 7.61 13.35 -6.83
CA ASP A 79 8.45 14.54 -7.04
C ASP A 79 9.30 14.47 -8.33
N HIS A 80 9.11 13.42 -9.11
CA HIS A 80 9.80 13.27 -10.40
C HIS A 80 8.95 13.77 -11.56
#